data_97beba8539cd82b66638b98480548e79
#
_entry.id   97beba8539cd82b66638b98480548e79
#
_cell.length_a   1.000
_cell.length_b   1.000
_cell.length_c   1.000
_cell.angle_alpha   90.00
_cell.angle_beta   90.00
_cell.angle_gamma   90.00
#
_symmetry.space_group_name_H-M   'P 1'
#
loop_
_entity.id
_entity.type
_entity.pdbx_description
1 polymer ?
#
loop_
_entity_poly.entity_id
_entity_poly.type
_entity_poly.pdbx_seq_one_letter_code
_entity_poly.pdbx_strand_id
1 'polypeptide(L)'
;YAKSMRAGHAYMARLYERQDSSALRFGTFAHELFEVGAESFWARYTLPWAGPDRRTKDGKAAHAEWLAEQEATGRPVIDLTFPEIETLRGVGIALSTIDDELTRELLAQPHVAERSVYWTESDIEMKCRSDRLIAVESPMLLDWMREHLDIDTFDPPMVVMDLKTSSTADPDQWTRRFGEIEKWRYDLKAAHYLAGTDADAFCWLVVEKKPPYHTSLIWLGKNRLRMKLCEREDLLNAILVSDNSHDYPGYKTNIIFD
;
A
#
# COMPACT_ATOMS: atom_id res chain seq x y z
N TYR A 1 -4.99 8.99 14.51
CA TYR A 1 -6.32 9.41 14.98
C TYR A 1 -7.39 8.28 14.86
N ALA A 2 -7.43 7.47 13.78
CA ALA A 2 -8.45 6.45 13.59
C ALA A 2 -8.56 5.38 14.70
N LYS A 3 -7.53 5.18 15.52
CA LYS A 3 -7.54 4.25 16.68
C LYS A 3 -7.85 4.97 17.99
N SER A 4 -7.22 6.09 18.24
CA SER A 4 -7.55 7.02 19.32
C SER A 4 -6.96 8.39 19.01
N MET A 5 -7.62 9.46 19.46
CA MET A 5 -7.14 10.83 19.27
C MET A 5 -5.78 11.03 19.94
N ARG A 6 -5.60 10.52 21.16
CA ARG A 6 -4.33 10.60 21.89
C ARG A 6 -3.19 9.91 21.16
N ALA A 7 -3.40 8.70 20.61
CA ALA A 7 -2.39 7.98 19.87
C ALA A 7 -2.06 8.68 18.54
N GLY A 8 -3.08 9.22 17.86
CA GLY A 8 -2.90 10.00 16.64
C GLY A 8 -2.09 11.27 16.89
N HIS A 9 -2.45 12.05 17.92
CA HIS A 9 -1.71 13.24 18.31
C HIS A 9 -0.25 12.90 18.67
N ALA A 10 -0.02 11.87 19.49
CA ALA A 10 1.33 11.43 19.87
C ALA A 10 2.18 11.07 18.64
N TYR A 11 1.59 10.41 17.63
CA TYR A 11 2.25 10.09 16.37
C TYR A 11 2.59 11.36 15.57
N MET A 12 1.65 12.28 15.41
CA MET A 12 1.84 13.53 14.68
C MET A 12 2.86 14.44 15.36
N ALA A 13 2.84 14.49 16.68
CA ALA A 13 3.82 15.22 17.49
C ALA A 13 5.19 14.53 17.59
N ARG A 14 5.39 13.40 16.91
CA ARG A 14 6.62 12.60 16.92
C ARG A 14 7.08 12.20 18.33
N LEU A 15 6.14 11.93 19.23
CA LEU A 15 6.42 11.53 20.60
C LEU A 15 6.89 10.07 20.73
N TYR A 16 6.79 9.29 19.65
CA TYR A 16 7.38 7.96 19.53
C TYR A 16 7.87 7.69 18.11
N GLU A 17 8.89 6.89 17.98
CA GLU A 17 9.41 6.46 16.69
C GLU A 17 8.53 5.33 16.11
N ARG A 18 8.32 5.37 14.80
CA ARG A 18 7.67 4.26 14.10
C ARG A 18 8.64 3.09 14.04
N GLN A 19 8.25 1.96 14.67
CA GLN A 19 9.03 0.74 14.53
C GLN A 19 8.95 0.22 13.10
N ASP A 20 10.10 0.04 12.49
CA ASP A 20 10.22 -0.64 11.21
C ASP A 20 10.00 -2.15 11.40
N SER A 21 9.12 -2.76 10.59
CA SER A 21 8.84 -4.18 10.65
C SER A 21 9.26 -4.88 9.36
N SER A 22 9.59 -6.18 9.43
CA SER A 22 9.90 -6.97 8.23
C SER A 22 8.77 -6.91 7.19
N ALA A 23 7.52 -6.91 7.64
CA ALA A 23 6.37 -6.78 6.74
C ALA A 23 6.32 -5.42 6.03
N LEU A 24 6.70 -4.34 6.71
CA LEU A 24 6.76 -3.00 6.10
C LEU A 24 7.89 -2.91 5.09
N ARG A 25 9.09 -3.42 5.43
CA ARG A 25 10.24 -3.47 4.51
C ARG A 25 9.92 -4.30 3.27
N PHE A 26 9.36 -5.51 3.47
CA PHE A 26 8.93 -6.34 2.35
C PHE A 26 7.93 -5.62 1.44
N GLY A 27 6.93 -4.95 2.01
CA GLY A 27 5.96 -4.13 1.27
C GLY A 27 6.65 -3.06 0.44
N THR A 28 7.60 -2.33 1.01
CA THR A 28 8.36 -1.28 0.30
C THR A 28 9.09 -1.84 -0.92
N PHE A 29 9.79 -2.97 -0.78
CA PHE A 29 10.46 -3.61 -1.91
C PHE A 29 9.49 -4.16 -2.96
N ALA A 30 8.31 -4.68 -2.54
CA ALA A 30 7.29 -5.14 -3.47
C ALA A 30 6.70 -4.00 -4.30
N HIS A 31 6.45 -2.83 -3.68
CA HIS A 31 6.02 -1.62 -4.40
C HIS A 31 7.09 -1.14 -5.39
N GLU A 32 8.34 -1.04 -4.97
CA GLU A 32 9.42 -0.64 -5.87
C GLU A 32 9.57 -1.62 -7.05
N LEU A 33 9.55 -2.93 -6.78
CA LEU A 33 9.62 -3.96 -7.81
C LEU A 33 8.48 -3.84 -8.82
N PHE A 34 7.26 -3.57 -8.33
CA PHE A 34 6.09 -3.36 -9.18
C PHE A 34 6.22 -2.13 -10.09
N GLU A 35 6.79 -1.04 -9.58
CA GLU A 35 6.92 0.20 -10.34
C GLU A 35 8.05 0.17 -11.37
N VAL A 36 9.21 -0.37 -11.01
CA VAL A 36 10.39 -0.30 -11.92
C VAL A 36 10.57 -1.56 -12.76
N GLY A 37 9.81 -2.61 -12.46
CA GLY A 37 9.95 -3.92 -13.10
C GLY A 37 11.11 -4.76 -12.54
N ALA A 38 11.01 -6.08 -12.69
CA ALA A 38 11.93 -7.03 -12.05
C ALA A 38 13.39 -6.83 -12.48
N GLU A 39 13.67 -6.62 -13.76
CA GLU A 39 15.03 -6.44 -14.25
C GLU A 39 15.70 -5.21 -13.62
N SER A 40 15.02 -4.06 -13.69
CA SER A 40 15.52 -2.79 -13.12
C SER A 40 15.66 -2.86 -11.61
N PHE A 41 14.71 -3.53 -10.93
CA PHE A 41 14.76 -3.71 -9.49
C PHE A 41 16.00 -4.51 -9.07
N TRP A 42 16.18 -5.70 -9.62
CA TRP A 42 17.31 -6.56 -9.26
C TRP A 42 18.68 -5.99 -9.64
N ALA A 43 18.74 -5.12 -10.65
CA ALA A 43 19.96 -4.39 -10.99
C ALA A 43 20.38 -3.35 -9.94
N ARG A 44 19.45 -2.85 -9.12
CA ARG A 44 19.71 -1.83 -8.09
C ARG A 44 20.31 -2.38 -6.82
N TYR A 45 20.04 -3.65 -6.49
CA TYR A 45 20.37 -4.23 -5.21
C TYR A 45 21.40 -5.34 -5.32
N THR A 46 22.18 -5.50 -4.25
CA THR A 46 23.00 -6.69 -4.02
C THR A 46 22.29 -7.62 -3.04
N LEU A 47 22.43 -8.92 -3.26
CA LEU A 47 21.88 -9.93 -2.35
C LEU A 47 22.64 -9.94 -1.01
N PRO A 48 21.99 -10.34 0.11
CA PRO A 48 22.65 -10.47 1.40
C PRO A 48 23.80 -11.48 1.36
N TRP A 49 24.68 -11.39 2.34
CA TRP A 49 25.77 -12.33 2.49
C TRP A 49 25.30 -13.78 2.60
N ALA A 50 25.78 -14.63 1.72
CA ALA A 50 25.48 -16.08 1.66
C ALA A 50 26.71 -16.95 1.91
N GLY A 51 27.83 -16.35 2.27
CA GLY A 51 29.12 -17.06 2.50
C GLY A 51 29.22 -17.75 3.87
N PRO A 52 30.39 -18.26 4.23
CA PRO A 52 30.66 -18.99 5.46
C PRO A 52 30.27 -18.21 6.73
N ASP A 53 30.07 -18.95 7.84
CA ASP A 53 29.72 -18.36 9.14
C ASP A 53 30.75 -17.29 9.57
N ARG A 54 30.29 -16.06 9.73
CA ARG A 54 31.09 -14.87 10.14
C ARG A 54 31.73 -15.02 11.52
N ARG A 55 31.40 -16.04 12.30
CA ARG A 55 32.07 -16.34 13.59
C ARG A 55 33.41 -17.02 13.40
N THR A 56 33.64 -17.68 12.28
CA THR A 56 34.92 -18.32 11.94
C THR A 56 35.94 -17.31 11.40
N LYS A 57 37.23 -17.66 11.45
CA LYS A 57 38.30 -16.83 10.90
C LYS A 57 38.15 -16.63 9.40
N ASP A 58 37.86 -17.74 8.69
CA ASP A 58 37.73 -17.72 7.23
C ASP A 58 36.44 -16.98 6.81
N GLY A 59 35.33 -17.16 7.57
CA GLY A 59 34.10 -16.45 7.33
C GLY A 59 34.21 -14.93 7.55
N LYS A 60 35.00 -14.48 8.53
CA LYS A 60 35.31 -13.07 8.72
C LYS A 60 36.09 -12.48 7.55
N ALA A 61 37.13 -13.20 7.08
CA ALA A 61 37.94 -12.74 5.97
C ALA A 61 37.10 -12.64 4.67
N ALA A 62 36.35 -13.69 4.34
CA ALA A 62 35.50 -13.72 3.17
C ALA A 62 34.36 -12.65 3.23
N HIS A 63 33.80 -12.38 4.41
CA HIS A 63 32.82 -11.32 4.58
C HIS A 63 33.42 -9.92 4.40
N ALA A 64 34.65 -9.70 4.86
CA ALA A 64 35.34 -8.42 4.67
C ALA A 64 35.65 -8.15 3.19
N GLU A 65 36.05 -9.18 2.45
CA GLU A 65 36.27 -9.11 1.00
C GLU A 65 34.95 -8.80 0.26
N TRP A 66 33.88 -9.51 0.60
CA TRP A 66 32.54 -9.24 0.05
C TRP A 66 32.07 -7.80 0.34
N LEU A 67 32.29 -7.26 1.54
CA LEU A 67 31.95 -5.86 1.86
C LEU A 67 32.73 -4.87 0.99
N ALA A 68 34.02 -5.11 0.77
CA ALA A 68 34.83 -4.27 -0.11
C ALA A 68 34.35 -4.30 -1.57
N GLU A 69 33.89 -5.46 -2.04
CA GLU A 69 33.28 -5.59 -3.35
C GLU A 69 31.96 -4.81 -3.44
N GLN A 70 31.13 -4.87 -2.38
CA GLN A 70 29.87 -4.11 -2.35
C GLN A 70 30.12 -2.61 -2.37
N GLU A 71 31.05 -2.12 -1.57
CA GLU A 71 31.46 -0.70 -1.60
C GLU A 71 31.90 -0.26 -3.00
N ALA A 72 32.67 -1.10 -3.69
CA ALA A 72 33.13 -0.82 -5.04
C ALA A 72 31.98 -0.76 -6.07
N THR A 73 30.91 -1.53 -5.88
CA THR A 73 29.74 -1.49 -6.76
C THR A 73 28.82 -0.31 -6.51
N GLY A 74 28.85 0.27 -5.30
CA GLY A 74 27.95 1.33 -4.85
C GLY A 74 26.48 0.92 -4.73
N ARG A 75 26.15 -0.39 -4.88
CA ARG A 75 24.77 -0.90 -4.79
C ARG A 75 24.42 -1.26 -3.35
N PRO A 76 23.29 -0.82 -2.81
CA PRO A 76 22.86 -1.20 -1.49
C PRO A 76 22.55 -2.70 -1.40
N VAL A 77 22.83 -3.31 -0.27
CA VAL A 77 22.41 -4.68 0.05
C VAL A 77 20.92 -4.65 0.39
N ILE A 78 20.13 -5.51 -0.25
CA ILE A 78 18.70 -5.61 0.05
C ILE A 78 18.48 -6.10 1.50
N ASP A 79 17.71 -5.34 2.28
CA ASP A 79 17.41 -5.66 3.69
C ASP A 79 16.23 -6.65 3.80
N LEU A 80 16.39 -7.82 3.21
CA LEU A 80 15.49 -8.96 3.28
C LEU A 80 16.29 -10.23 3.52
N THR A 81 15.66 -11.19 4.17
CA THR A 81 16.19 -12.55 4.29
C THR A 81 16.07 -13.31 2.97
N PHE A 82 16.87 -14.38 2.77
CA PHE A 82 16.76 -15.20 1.56
C PHE A 82 15.37 -15.75 1.29
N PRO A 83 14.60 -16.28 2.29
CA PRO A 83 13.22 -16.68 2.07
C PRO A 83 12.30 -15.53 1.63
N GLU A 84 12.51 -14.32 2.16
CA GLU A 84 11.75 -13.14 1.73
C GLU A 84 12.12 -12.72 0.31
N ILE A 85 13.38 -12.85 -0.10
CA ILE A 85 13.83 -12.60 -1.47
C ILE A 85 13.17 -13.58 -2.45
N GLU A 86 13.12 -14.87 -2.13
CA GLU A 86 12.44 -15.85 -2.97
C GLU A 86 10.93 -15.57 -3.05
N THR A 87 10.32 -15.16 -1.93
CA THR A 87 8.92 -14.69 -1.93
C THR A 87 8.74 -13.46 -2.82
N LEU A 88 9.65 -12.47 -2.75
CA LEU A 88 9.60 -11.27 -3.57
C LEU A 88 9.76 -11.57 -5.07
N ARG A 89 10.60 -12.54 -5.42
CA ARG A 89 10.71 -13.04 -6.79
C ARG A 89 9.41 -13.64 -7.29
N GLY A 90 8.77 -14.49 -6.47
CA GLY A 90 7.46 -15.07 -6.78
C GLY A 90 6.38 -14.01 -6.97
N VAL A 91 6.34 -12.99 -6.10
CA VAL A 91 5.46 -11.82 -6.22
C VAL A 91 5.72 -11.08 -7.53
N GLY A 92 7.00 -10.83 -7.88
CA GLY A 92 7.35 -10.14 -9.12
C GLY A 92 6.93 -10.91 -10.38
N ILE A 93 7.08 -12.24 -10.38
CA ILE A 93 6.61 -13.10 -11.48
C ILE A 93 5.09 -13.01 -11.58
N ALA A 94 4.35 -13.15 -10.46
CA ALA A 94 2.89 -13.08 -10.46
C ALA A 94 2.37 -11.74 -11.00
N LEU A 95 2.98 -10.62 -10.60
CA LEU A 95 2.61 -9.29 -11.07
C LEU A 95 2.93 -9.07 -12.57
N SER A 96 3.95 -9.76 -13.10
CA SER A 96 4.30 -9.69 -14.52
C SER A 96 3.53 -10.66 -15.43
N THR A 97 2.84 -11.64 -14.83
CA THR A 97 2.12 -12.70 -15.56
C THR A 97 0.64 -12.76 -15.22
N ILE A 98 0.06 -11.62 -14.81
CA ILE A 98 -1.39 -11.51 -14.54
C ILE A 98 -2.17 -11.95 -15.78
N ASP A 99 -3.06 -12.92 -15.62
CA ASP A 99 -3.88 -13.48 -16.68
C ASP A 99 -5.28 -12.84 -16.80
N ASP A 100 -5.74 -12.16 -15.74
CA ASP A 100 -6.98 -11.41 -15.76
C ASP A 100 -6.94 -10.23 -16.74
N GLU A 101 -7.84 -10.23 -17.73
CA GLU A 101 -7.85 -9.26 -18.82
C GLU A 101 -8.12 -7.83 -18.31
N LEU A 102 -9.09 -7.69 -17.40
CA LEU A 102 -9.44 -6.37 -16.83
C LEU A 102 -8.26 -5.75 -16.09
N THR A 103 -7.56 -6.55 -15.30
CA THR A 103 -6.37 -6.10 -14.56
C THR A 103 -5.25 -5.71 -15.51
N ARG A 104 -4.96 -6.51 -16.52
CA ARG A 104 -3.92 -6.18 -17.53
C ARG A 104 -4.23 -4.89 -18.27
N GLU A 105 -5.49 -4.73 -18.67
CA GLU A 105 -5.92 -3.53 -19.38
C GLU A 105 -5.79 -2.28 -18.49
N LEU A 106 -6.14 -2.38 -17.20
CA LEU A 106 -5.96 -1.27 -16.25
C LEU A 106 -4.47 -0.93 -16.03
N LEU A 107 -3.61 -1.94 -15.94
CA LEU A 107 -2.17 -1.75 -15.76
C LEU A 107 -1.49 -1.14 -16.99
N ALA A 108 -2.07 -1.32 -18.16
CA ALA A 108 -1.57 -0.76 -19.43
C ALA A 108 -1.94 0.71 -19.64
N GLN A 109 -2.86 1.25 -18.83
CA GLN A 109 -3.31 2.64 -18.97
C GLN A 109 -2.22 3.65 -18.56
N PRO A 110 -2.27 4.89 -19.08
CA PRO A 110 -1.42 5.98 -18.64
C PRO A 110 -1.57 6.22 -17.14
N HIS A 111 -0.46 6.34 -16.42
CA HIS A 111 -0.49 6.55 -14.98
C HIS A 111 0.67 7.37 -14.46
N VAL A 112 0.49 7.90 -13.26
CA VAL A 112 1.57 8.53 -12.47
C VAL A 112 1.78 7.69 -11.22
N ALA A 113 3.01 7.15 -11.06
CA ALA A 113 3.40 6.37 -9.90
C ALA A 113 3.79 7.25 -8.71
N GLU A 114 3.58 6.75 -7.50
CA GLU A 114 4.02 7.34 -6.23
C GLU A 114 3.67 8.84 -6.09
N ARG A 115 2.50 9.24 -6.63
CA ARG A 115 2.08 10.65 -6.61
C ARG A 115 1.70 11.08 -5.22
N SER A 116 2.42 12.07 -4.69
CA SER A 116 2.06 12.75 -3.45
C SER A 116 1.13 13.93 -3.75
N VAL A 117 0.02 13.99 -3.03
CA VAL A 117 -0.95 15.09 -3.09
C VAL A 117 -1.08 15.70 -1.70
N TYR A 118 -1.05 17.03 -1.64
CA TYR A 118 -1.19 17.82 -0.42
C TYR A 118 -2.36 18.78 -0.62
N TRP A 119 -3.25 18.86 0.36
CA TRP A 119 -4.38 19.78 0.35
C TRP A 119 -4.75 20.23 1.75
N THR A 120 -5.55 21.26 1.86
CA THR A 120 -6.11 21.73 3.13
C THR A 120 -7.61 21.49 3.13
N GLU A 121 -8.11 20.92 4.20
CA GLU A 121 -9.53 20.68 4.40
C GLU A 121 -9.89 21.03 5.85
N SER A 122 -10.86 21.92 6.04
CA SER A 122 -11.25 22.41 7.37
C SER A 122 -10.06 22.87 8.22
N ASP A 123 -9.14 23.63 7.64
CA ASP A 123 -7.89 24.14 8.24
C ASP A 123 -6.88 23.05 8.68
N ILE A 124 -7.10 21.79 8.28
CA ILE A 124 -6.16 20.69 8.53
C ILE A 124 -5.36 20.43 7.26
N GLU A 125 -4.03 20.42 7.37
CA GLU A 125 -3.14 19.99 6.29
C GLU A 125 -3.22 18.48 6.10
N MET A 126 -3.59 18.07 4.89
CA MET A 126 -3.78 16.70 4.48
C MET A 126 -2.72 16.28 3.47
N LYS A 127 -2.46 14.98 3.44
CA LYS A 127 -1.64 14.38 2.39
C LYS A 127 -2.04 12.95 2.11
N CYS A 128 -1.89 12.53 0.87
CA CYS A 128 -1.86 11.13 0.48
C CYS A 128 -0.73 10.87 -0.51
N ARG A 129 -0.38 9.61 -0.70
CA ARG A 129 0.52 9.16 -1.77
C ARG A 129 -0.07 7.89 -2.35
N SER A 130 -0.55 7.99 -3.58
CA SER A 130 -1.06 6.85 -4.33
C SER A 130 0.08 6.06 -4.94
N ASP A 131 -0.01 4.73 -4.94
CA ASP A 131 0.96 3.90 -5.65
C ASP A 131 0.85 4.16 -7.15
N ARG A 132 -0.37 4.14 -7.69
CA ARG A 132 -0.66 4.61 -9.05
C ARG A 132 -1.92 5.46 -9.10
N LEU A 133 -1.86 6.55 -9.86
CA LEU A 133 -3.01 7.34 -10.28
C LEU A 133 -3.15 7.16 -11.79
N ILE A 134 -4.19 6.48 -12.22
CA ILE A 134 -4.37 5.95 -13.57
C ILE A 134 -5.45 6.75 -14.29
N ALA A 135 -5.17 7.24 -15.49
CA ALA A 135 -6.18 7.82 -16.39
C ALA A 135 -6.74 6.71 -17.28
N VAL A 136 -8.04 6.43 -17.19
CA VAL A 136 -8.67 5.33 -17.93
C VAL A 136 -9.16 5.82 -19.28
N GLU A 137 -8.52 5.34 -20.34
CA GLU A 137 -8.84 5.68 -21.75
C GLU A 137 -9.43 4.50 -22.51
N SER A 138 -9.26 3.27 -22.01
CA SER A 138 -9.74 2.05 -22.66
C SER A 138 -11.25 1.97 -22.72
N PRO A 139 -11.87 1.78 -23.90
CA PRO A 139 -13.32 1.61 -24.03
C PRO A 139 -13.84 0.43 -23.20
N MET A 140 -13.10 -0.68 -23.13
CA MET A 140 -13.47 -1.85 -22.34
C MET A 140 -13.57 -1.50 -20.84
N LEU A 141 -12.59 -0.77 -20.31
CA LEU A 141 -12.61 -0.34 -18.91
C LEU A 141 -13.71 0.70 -18.65
N LEU A 142 -13.92 1.64 -19.56
CA LEU A 142 -14.99 2.64 -19.45
C LEU A 142 -16.37 1.98 -19.41
N ASP A 143 -16.62 1.01 -20.29
CA ASP A 143 -17.87 0.25 -20.29
C ASP A 143 -18.03 -0.56 -19.00
N TRP A 144 -16.98 -1.21 -18.55
CA TRP A 144 -16.97 -1.95 -17.29
C TRP A 144 -17.25 -1.04 -16.07
N MET A 145 -16.59 0.13 -16.00
CA MET A 145 -16.77 1.10 -14.91
C MET A 145 -18.18 1.69 -14.90
N ARG A 146 -18.75 1.95 -16.08
CA ARG A 146 -20.15 2.40 -16.20
C ARG A 146 -21.12 1.35 -15.67
N GLU A 147 -20.93 0.08 -16.04
CA GLU A 147 -21.83 -1.01 -15.65
C GLU A 147 -21.71 -1.36 -14.15
N HIS A 148 -20.49 -1.40 -13.60
CA HIS A 148 -20.24 -1.97 -12.27
C HIS A 148 -20.01 -0.93 -11.18
N LEU A 149 -19.52 0.25 -11.54
CA LEU A 149 -19.23 1.32 -10.58
C LEU A 149 -20.15 2.53 -10.71
N ASP A 150 -21.02 2.54 -11.72
CA ASP A 150 -21.92 3.67 -12.04
C ASP A 150 -21.10 4.98 -12.25
N ILE A 151 -19.99 4.85 -12.98
CA ILE A 151 -19.11 5.97 -13.34
C ILE A 151 -19.27 6.23 -14.84
N ASP A 152 -19.84 7.38 -15.18
CA ASP A 152 -20.06 7.84 -16.54
C ASP A 152 -19.66 9.32 -16.62
N THR A 153 -18.42 9.57 -17.01
CA THR A 153 -17.82 10.91 -17.07
C THR A 153 -17.46 11.28 -18.50
N PHE A 154 -17.47 12.58 -18.84
CA PHE A 154 -17.01 13.06 -20.15
C PHE A 154 -15.50 13.03 -20.29
N ASP A 155 -14.79 13.30 -19.20
CA ASP A 155 -13.33 13.21 -19.13
C ASP A 155 -12.91 11.78 -18.75
N PRO A 156 -11.71 11.34 -19.15
CA PRO A 156 -11.19 10.05 -18.73
C PRO A 156 -11.21 9.91 -17.19
N PRO A 157 -11.95 8.92 -16.64
CA PRO A 157 -12.01 8.77 -15.20
C PRO A 157 -10.65 8.42 -14.63
N MET A 158 -10.38 8.95 -13.45
CA MET A 158 -9.16 8.71 -12.70
C MET A 158 -9.35 7.60 -11.68
N VAL A 159 -8.44 6.65 -11.65
CA VAL A 159 -8.46 5.52 -10.71
C VAL A 159 -7.22 5.57 -9.82
N VAL A 160 -7.42 5.55 -8.51
CA VAL A 160 -6.33 5.28 -7.55
C VAL A 160 -6.20 3.77 -7.40
N MET A 161 -5.01 3.24 -7.67
CA MET A 161 -4.65 1.85 -7.38
C MET A 161 -3.61 1.81 -6.27
N ASP A 162 -3.80 0.86 -5.34
CA ASP A 162 -2.91 0.62 -4.20
C ASP A 162 -2.54 -0.87 -4.16
N LEU A 163 -1.24 -1.17 -4.29
CA LEU A 163 -0.72 -2.53 -4.26
C LEU A 163 -0.72 -3.06 -2.82
N LYS A 164 -1.14 -4.30 -2.64
CA LYS A 164 -1.10 -4.98 -1.35
C LYS A 164 -0.49 -6.38 -1.46
N THR A 165 0.55 -6.63 -0.68
CA THR A 165 1.02 -7.99 -0.44
C THR A 165 0.29 -8.58 0.75
N SER A 166 -0.30 -9.76 0.59
CA SER A 166 -1.17 -10.38 1.61
C SER A 166 -0.87 -11.87 1.79
N SER A 167 -1.44 -12.46 2.85
CA SER A 167 -1.47 -13.91 3.03
C SER A 167 -2.50 -14.59 2.14
N THR A 168 -3.46 -13.83 1.60
CA THR A 168 -4.49 -14.30 0.67
C THR A 168 -4.86 -13.17 -0.29
N ALA A 169 -5.10 -13.52 -1.55
CA ALA A 169 -5.69 -12.64 -2.56
C ALA A 169 -7.16 -12.99 -2.87
N ASP A 170 -7.76 -13.89 -2.09
CA ASP A 170 -9.16 -14.28 -2.22
C ASP A 170 -10.09 -13.07 -1.99
N PRO A 171 -10.84 -12.61 -3.01
CA PRO A 171 -11.73 -11.45 -2.89
C PRO A 171 -12.77 -11.59 -1.78
N ASP A 172 -13.29 -12.81 -1.54
CA ASP A 172 -14.28 -13.05 -0.49
C ASP A 172 -13.70 -12.82 0.90
N GLN A 173 -12.44 -13.22 1.14
CA GLN A 173 -11.76 -12.96 2.41
C GLN A 173 -11.43 -11.48 2.61
N TRP A 174 -11.25 -10.74 1.53
CA TRP A 174 -10.98 -9.31 1.59
C TRP A 174 -12.23 -8.49 1.86
N THR A 175 -13.35 -8.82 1.18
CA THR A 175 -14.56 -7.99 1.13
C THR A 175 -15.59 -8.34 2.20
N ARG A 176 -15.57 -9.55 2.75
CA ARG A 176 -16.50 -9.99 3.80
C ARG A 176 -16.44 -9.10 5.04
N ARG A 177 -17.49 -9.16 5.86
CA ARG A 177 -17.51 -8.55 7.19
C ARG A 177 -16.31 -9.05 8.02
N PHE A 178 -15.57 -8.13 8.64
CA PHE A 178 -14.30 -8.39 9.34
C PHE A 178 -13.19 -8.96 8.44
N GLY A 179 -13.31 -8.83 7.13
CA GLY A 179 -12.26 -9.17 6.18
C GLY A 179 -11.09 -8.19 6.19
N GLU A 180 -10.13 -8.39 5.30
CA GLU A 180 -8.87 -7.63 5.31
C GLU A 180 -9.09 -6.11 5.11
N ILE A 181 -10.05 -5.71 4.27
CA ILE A 181 -10.37 -4.29 4.06
C ILE A 181 -10.83 -3.62 5.36
N GLU A 182 -11.76 -4.26 6.07
CA GLU A 182 -12.32 -3.70 7.31
C GLU A 182 -11.32 -3.76 8.46
N LYS A 183 -10.62 -4.88 8.62
CA LYS A 183 -9.61 -5.11 9.66
C LYS A 183 -8.50 -4.05 9.63
N TRP A 184 -8.03 -3.68 8.45
CA TRP A 184 -6.95 -2.71 8.26
C TRP A 184 -7.43 -1.31 7.92
N ARG A 185 -8.75 -1.11 7.87
CA ARG A 185 -9.36 0.18 7.52
C ARG A 185 -8.90 0.69 6.14
N TYR A 186 -8.69 -0.21 5.19
CA TYR A 186 -8.26 0.15 3.83
C TYR A 186 -9.32 0.98 3.10
N ASP A 187 -10.60 0.74 3.36
CA ASP A 187 -11.72 1.52 2.83
C ASP A 187 -11.73 2.98 3.32
N LEU A 188 -11.36 3.23 4.58
CA LEU A 188 -11.21 4.60 5.08
C LEU A 188 -9.99 5.29 4.45
N LYS A 189 -8.87 4.55 4.27
CA LYS A 189 -7.70 5.04 3.54
C LYS A 189 -8.06 5.39 2.10
N ALA A 190 -8.82 4.53 1.43
CA ALA A 190 -9.29 4.76 0.07
C ALA A 190 -10.17 6.01 -0.05
N ALA A 191 -11.14 6.21 0.86
CA ALA A 191 -11.95 7.41 0.92
C ALA A 191 -11.11 8.69 1.13
N HIS A 192 -10.06 8.61 1.96
CA HIS A 192 -9.13 9.72 2.15
C HIS A 192 -8.33 10.03 0.88
N TYR A 193 -7.89 9.01 0.15
CA TYR A 193 -7.13 9.19 -1.09
C TYR A 193 -7.99 9.79 -2.19
N LEU A 194 -9.24 9.30 -2.36
CA LEU A 194 -10.18 9.84 -3.34
C LEU A 194 -10.51 11.30 -3.05
N ALA A 195 -10.70 11.67 -1.77
CA ALA A 195 -10.94 13.06 -1.39
C ALA A 195 -9.76 14.00 -1.73
N GLY A 196 -8.52 13.48 -1.69
CA GLY A 196 -7.33 14.28 -1.98
C GLY A 196 -6.91 14.30 -3.45
N THR A 197 -7.22 13.25 -4.19
CA THR A 197 -6.83 13.13 -5.61
C THR A 197 -7.90 13.56 -6.58
N ASP A 198 -9.14 13.73 -6.10
CA ASP A 198 -10.34 13.96 -6.92
C ASP A 198 -10.54 12.84 -7.96
N ALA A 199 -10.13 11.62 -7.61
CA ALA A 199 -10.28 10.47 -8.47
C ALA A 199 -11.66 9.82 -8.32
N ASP A 200 -12.14 9.21 -9.41
CA ASP A 200 -13.49 8.65 -9.54
C ASP A 200 -13.63 7.28 -8.87
N ALA A 201 -12.54 6.50 -8.84
CA ALA A 201 -12.57 5.14 -8.32
C ALA A 201 -11.29 4.77 -7.57
N PHE A 202 -11.41 3.73 -6.76
CA PHE A 202 -10.30 3.13 -6.03
C PHE A 202 -10.31 1.61 -6.16
N CYS A 203 -9.12 1.03 -6.38
CA CYS A 203 -8.96 -0.42 -6.36
C CYS A 203 -7.69 -0.84 -5.61
N TRP A 204 -7.68 -2.09 -5.15
CA TRP A 204 -6.50 -2.75 -4.62
C TRP A 204 -6.05 -3.83 -5.59
N LEU A 205 -4.79 -3.79 -6.00
CA LEU A 205 -4.12 -4.92 -6.63
C LEU A 205 -3.50 -5.75 -5.51
N VAL A 206 -4.06 -6.91 -5.27
CA VAL A 206 -3.61 -7.80 -4.20
C VAL A 206 -2.79 -8.92 -4.77
N VAL A 207 -1.65 -9.23 -4.14
CA VAL A 207 -0.81 -10.37 -4.49
C VAL A 207 -0.46 -11.19 -3.25
N GLU A 208 -0.57 -12.51 -3.34
CA GLU A 208 -0.21 -13.41 -2.26
C GLU A 208 1.31 -13.49 -2.06
N LYS A 209 1.73 -13.66 -0.80
CA LYS A 209 3.13 -13.90 -0.41
C LYS A 209 3.49 -15.39 -0.33
N LYS A 210 2.65 -16.27 -0.85
CA LYS A 210 2.86 -17.72 -0.86
C LYS A 210 2.51 -18.29 -2.22
N PRO A 211 3.22 -19.34 -2.67
CA PRO A 211 2.83 -20.05 -3.87
C PRO A 211 1.37 -20.53 -3.81
N PRO A 212 0.64 -20.42 -4.92
CA PRO A 212 1.08 -20.05 -6.25
C PRO A 212 1.10 -18.54 -6.54
N TYR A 213 1.06 -17.65 -5.52
CA TYR A 213 1.12 -16.19 -5.65
C TYR A 213 -0.07 -15.62 -6.43
N HIS A 214 -1.28 -16.05 -6.10
CA HIS A 214 -2.48 -15.51 -6.73
C HIS A 214 -2.54 -13.99 -6.66
N THR A 215 -3.12 -13.40 -7.69
CA THR A 215 -3.42 -11.97 -7.75
C THR A 215 -4.92 -11.75 -7.86
N SER A 216 -5.41 -10.63 -7.35
CA SER A 216 -6.77 -10.17 -7.58
C SER A 216 -6.85 -8.65 -7.62
N LEU A 217 -7.76 -8.13 -8.44
CA LEU A 217 -8.12 -6.73 -8.47
C LEU A 217 -9.45 -6.55 -7.75
N ILE A 218 -9.45 -5.75 -6.67
CA ILE A 218 -10.60 -5.55 -5.80
C ILE A 218 -11.00 -4.08 -5.85
N TRP A 219 -12.21 -3.80 -6.33
CA TRP A 219 -12.72 -2.43 -6.45
C TRP A 219 -13.50 -2.00 -5.21
N LEU A 220 -13.37 -0.74 -4.83
CA LEU A 220 -14.16 -0.15 -3.76
C LEU A 220 -15.56 0.21 -4.29
N GLY A 221 -16.57 -0.52 -3.83
CA GLY A 221 -17.94 -0.26 -4.21
C GLY A 221 -18.50 1.08 -3.69
N LYS A 222 -19.35 1.73 -4.48
CA LYS A 222 -19.94 3.06 -4.25
C LYS A 222 -20.62 3.22 -2.88
N ASN A 223 -21.37 2.22 -2.44
CA ASN A 223 -22.05 2.29 -1.14
C ASN A 223 -21.05 2.29 0.03
N ARG A 224 -20.01 1.47 -0.05
CA ARG A 224 -18.97 1.41 0.96
C ARG A 224 -18.17 2.72 0.97
N LEU A 225 -17.86 3.26 -0.20
CA LEU A 225 -17.19 4.55 -0.34
C LEU A 225 -17.99 5.66 0.35
N ARG A 226 -19.30 5.78 0.08
CA ARG A 226 -20.16 6.79 0.71
C ARG A 226 -20.13 6.71 2.24
N MET A 227 -20.26 5.50 2.79
CA MET A 227 -20.19 5.30 4.24
C MET A 227 -18.83 5.75 4.80
N LYS A 228 -17.75 5.49 4.07
CA LYS A 228 -16.39 5.83 4.52
C LYS A 228 -16.04 7.31 4.35
N LEU A 229 -16.64 7.98 3.39
CA LEU A 229 -16.55 9.45 3.29
C LEU A 229 -17.23 10.13 4.49
N CYS A 230 -18.44 9.70 4.88
CA CYS A 230 -19.08 10.20 6.09
C CYS A 230 -18.24 9.91 7.35
N GLU A 231 -17.73 8.68 7.49
CA GLU A 231 -16.87 8.32 8.63
C GLU A 231 -15.57 9.15 8.67
N ARG A 232 -15.00 9.44 7.50
CA ARG A 232 -13.83 10.31 7.37
C ARG A 232 -14.15 11.73 7.83
N GLU A 233 -15.30 12.28 7.43
CA GLU A 233 -15.77 13.60 7.85
C GLU A 233 -15.97 13.67 9.37
N ASP A 234 -16.61 12.67 9.96
CA ASP A 234 -16.77 12.56 11.42
C ASP A 234 -15.42 12.56 12.15
N LEU A 235 -14.44 11.84 11.61
CA LEU A 235 -13.07 11.83 12.16
C LEU A 235 -12.38 13.19 12.05
N LEU A 236 -12.54 13.91 10.95
CA LEU A 236 -11.99 15.25 10.78
C LEU A 236 -12.61 16.22 11.78
N ASN A 237 -13.93 16.20 11.92
CA ASN A 237 -14.64 17.03 12.91
C ASN A 237 -14.16 16.72 14.33
N ALA A 238 -13.96 15.44 14.66
CA ALA A 238 -13.43 15.05 15.97
C ALA A 238 -11.99 15.51 16.21
N ILE A 239 -11.14 15.52 15.16
CA ILE A 239 -9.78 16.07 15.22
C ILE A 239 -9.83 17.58 15.51
N LEU A 240 -10.65 18.35 14.77
CA LEU A 240 -10.80 19.79 14.95
C LEU A 240 -11.26 20.14 16.38
N VAL A 241 -12.24 19.40 16.89
CA VAL A 241 -12.72 19.60 18.27
C VAL A 241 -11.61 19.33 19.28
N SER A 242 -10.84 18.24 19.10
CA SER A 242 -9.73 17.89 19.98
C SER A 242 -8.59 18.89 19.92
N ASP A 243 -8.23 19.37 18.75
CA ASP A 243 -7.15 20.33 18.55
C ASP A 243 -7.55 21.70 19.14
N ASN A 244 -8.78 22.14 18.96
CA ASN A 244 -9.29 23.40 19.51
C ASN A 244 -9.41 23.36 21.06
N SER A 245 -9.79 22.22 21.61
CA SER A 245 -9.93 22.04 23.07
C SER A 245 -8.62 21.61 23.76
N HIS A 246 -7.59 21.21 23.01
CA HIS A 246 -6.38 20.58 23.50
C HIS A 246 -6.63 19.30 24.31
N ASP A 247 -7.81 18.68 24.11
CA ASP A 247 -8.21 17.42 24.74
C ASP A 247 -8.18 16.28 23.71
N TYR A 248 -7.29 15.33 23.93
CA TYR A 248 -7.09 14.18 23.05
C TYR A 248 -7.52 12.90 23.76
N PRO A 249 -8.80 12.51 23.66
CA PRO A 249 -9.30 11.33 24.32
C PRO A 249 -8.58 10.07 23.88
N GLY A 250 -8.27 9.21 24.85
CA GLY A 250 -7.70 7.89 24.63
C GLY A 250 -8.77 6.87 24.21
N TYR A 251 -8.48 5.59 24.44
CA TYR A 251 -9.49 4.55 24.27
C TYR A 251 -10.60 4.71 25.32
N LYS A 252 -11.85 4.53 24.88
CA LYS A 252 -12.96 4.42 25.85
C LYS A 252 -12.73 3.16 26.69
N THR A 253 -12.60 3.33 27.99
CA THR A 253 -12.68 2.24 28.94
C THR A 253 -14.15 1.87 29.12
N ASN A 254 -14.47 0.58 29.18
CA ASN A 254 -15.81 0.01 29.42
C ASN A 254 -16.66 -0.24 28.17
N ILE A 255 -16.16 -1.01 27.22
CA ILE A 255 -17.04 -1.82 26.39
C ILE A 255 -16.92 -3.27 26.92
N ILE A 256 -17.88 -3.66 27.75
CA ILE A 256 -18.08 -5.07 28.12
C ILE A 256 -18.99 -5.64 27.03
N PHE A 257 -18.50 -6.59 26.28
CA PHE A 257 -19.31 -7.39 25.37
C PHE A 257 -19.75 -8.62 26.15
N ASP A 258 -21.05 -8.71 26.45
CA ASP A 258 -21.69 -9.94 26.96
C ASP A 258 -21.87 -10.94 25.83
#